data_a553e7e95bbd4fa4bc3cbe7cae965cb5
#
_entry.id   a553e7e95bbd4fa4bc3cbe7cae965cb5
#
_cell.length_a   1.000
_cell.length_b   1.000
_cell.length_c   1.000
_cell.angle_alpha   90.00
_cell.angle_beta   90.00
_cell.angle_gamma   90.00
#
_symmetry.space_group_name_H-M   'P 1'
#
loop_
_entity.id
_entity.type
_entity.pdbx_description
1 polymer ?
#
loop_
_entity_poly.entity_id
_entity_poly.type
_entity_poly.pdbx_seq_one_letter_code
_entity_poly.pdbx_strand_id
1 'polypeptide(L)'
;FPTPRTPPLATGVAGLSWRPAKTGSDFATGSFRYFTRARYALRQAYHLAGVGTGGALLAPSYHCRTMIDPALALDGPVVLYPLTPDLEVDLAALDRLHHSLDIPAKALLATHFFGLTKDFGELASWCHERNITLVEDCSHALFLETAQAPQLGRFGDFVVSSPYKFVPSPDGGLLWARCGEAMTATA
;
A
#
# COMPACT_ATOMS: atom_id res chain seq x y z
N PHE A 1 5.77 -39.93 10.15
CA PHE A 1 6.50 -38.64 10.08
C PHE A 1 6.58 -38.08 11.49
N PRO A 2 7.78 -37.75 12.02
CA PRO A 2 7.89 -37.11 13.33
C PRO A 2 7.27 -35.70 13.25
N THR A 3 6.45 -35.36 14.23
CA THR A 3 5.89 -34.00 14.38
C THR A 3 7.04 -33.01 14.59
N PRO A 4 7.02 -31.85 13.86
CA PRO A 4 8.03 -30.84 14.08
C PRO A 4 7.94 -30.32 15.52
N ARG A 5 9.05 -30.40 16.24
CA ARG A 5 9.17 -29.79 17.57
C ARG A 5 9.20 -28.27 17.38
N THR A 6 8.20 -27.59 17.90
CA THR A 6 8.28 -26.14 18.05
C THR A 6 9.47 -25.78 18.93
N PRO A 7 10.40 -24.93 18.49
CA PRO A 7 11.46 -24.46 19.36
C PRO A 7 10.84 -23.74 20.57
N PRO A 8 11.44 -23.84 21.78
CA PRO A 8 10.94 -23.10 22.92
C PRO A 8 10.97 -21.63 22.60
N LEU A 9 9.86 -20.94 22.87
CA LEU A 9 9.79 -19.48 22.84
C LEU A 9 10.91 -18.96 23.72
N ALA A 10 11.84 -18.22 23.14
CA ALA A 10 12.87 -17.51 23.88
C ALA A 10 12.18 -16.50 24.81
N THR A 11 11.98 -16.89 26.06
CA THR A 11 11.60 -15.98 27.13
C THR A 11 12.78 -15.09 27.43
N GLY A 12 12.84 -13.93 26.80
CA GLY A 12 13.91 -12.99 27.05
C GLY A 12 14.19 -12.00 25.95
N VAL A 13 13.16 -11.43 25.30
CA VAL A 13 13.33 -10.15 24.63
C VAL A 13 12.87 -9.07 25.59
N ALA A 14 13.65 -8.89 26.66
CA ALA A 14 13.56 -7.68 27.46
C ALA A 14 13.99 -6.50 26.58
N GLY A 15 13.07 -5.58 26.34
CA GLY A 15 13.40 -4.22 25.92
C GLY A 15 13.32 -3.89 24.44
N LEU A 16 12.52 -4.58 23.58
CA LEU A 16 12.05 -3.91 22.38
C LEU A 16 10.91 -2.95 22.77
N SER A 17 11.27 -1.81 23.35
CA SER A 17 10.35 -0.69 23.40
C SER A 17 10.27 -0.17 21.95
N TRP A 18 9.18 -0.49 21.26
CA TRP A 18 8.79 0.21 20.05
C TRP A 18 8.57 1.68 20.44
N ARG A 19 9.61 2.46 20.31
CA ARG A 19 9.48 3.91 20.24
C ARG A 19 9.43 4.23 18.76
N PRO A 20 8.36 4.85 18.25
CA PRO A 20 8.42 5.44 16.93
C PRO A 20 9.63 6.38 16.93
N ALA A 21 10.53 6.19 15.96
CA ALA A 21 11.62 7.12 15.77
C ALA A 21 11.00 8.52 15.71
N LYS A 22 11.66 9.50 16.38
CA LYS A 22 11.30 10.91 16.28
C LYS A 22 11.71 11.41 14.87
N THR A 23 11.09 10.87 13.87
CA THR A 23 11.09 11.45 12.55
C THR A 23 9.88 12.38 12.51
N GLY A 24 10.08 13.61 12.11
CA GLY A 24 9.01 14.58 11.88
C GLY A 24 8.19 14.16 10.64
N SER A 25 7.68 12.94 10.65
CA SER A 25 6.88 12.36 9.58
C SER A 25 5.40 12.53 9.93
N ASP A 26 4.61 12.83 8.94
CA ASP A 26 3.16 12.97 8.98
C ASP A 26 2.40 11.73 9.51
N PHE A 27 3.10 10.62 9.75
CA PHE A 27 2.56 9.44 10.43
C PHE A 27 2.01 9.71 11.83
N ALA A 28 2.39 10.83 12.46
CA ALA A 28 1.88 11.20 13.78
C ALA A 28 0.41 11.66 13.76
N THR A 29 -0.13 12.06 12.62
CA THR A 29 -1.48 12.64 12.49
C THR A 29 -2.48 11.71 11.80
N GLY A 30 -2.04 10.60 11.21
CA GLY A 30 -2.90 9.65 10.52
C GLY A 30 -3.54 8.61 11.43
N SER A 31 -4.55 7.91 10.90
CA SER A 31 -5.21 6.79 11.57
C SER A 31 -4.68 5.46 11.06
N PHE A 32 -4.51 4.49 11.98
CA PHE A 32 -4.04 3.14 11.65
C PHE A 32 -5.15 2.11 11.85
N ARG A 33 -5.20 1.12 10.94
CA ARG A 33 -5.97 -0.12 11.12
C ARG A 33 -5.09 -1.34 10.87
N TYR A 34 -5.30 -2.37 11.69
CA TYR A 34 -4.61 -3.65 11.58
C TYR A 34 -5.51 -4.70 10.94
N PHE A 35 -4.91 -5.55 10.12
CA PHE A 35 -5.57 -6.64 9.40
C PHE A 35 -4.73 -7.91 9.52
N THR A 36 -5.35 -9.06 9.32
CA THR A 36 -4.63 -10.33 9.29
C THR A 36 -3.65 -10.42 8.12
N ARG A 37 -3.96 -9.79 6.99
CA ARG A 37 -3.09 -9.72 5.79
C ARG A 37 -3.23 -8.37 5.09
N ALA A 38 -2.16 -7.95 4.42
CA ALA A 38 -2.15 -6.70 3.65
C ALA A 38 -3.21 -6.64 2.55
N ARG A 39 -3.62 -7.78 1.97
CA ARG A 39 -4.72 -7.81 0.99
C ARG A 39 -6.03 -7.27 1.54
N TYR A 40 -6.32 -7.45 2.82
CA TYR A 40 -7.51 -6.90 3.47
C TYR A 40 -7.35 -5.40 3.74
N ALA A 41 -6.14 -4.96 4.02
CA ALA A 41 -5.80 -3.54 4.10
C ALA A 41 -5.98 -2.87 2.73
N LEU A 42 -5.50 -3.49 1.64
CA LEU A 42 -5.72 -3.03 0.27
C LEU A 42 -7.22 -2.96 -0.08
N ARG A 43 -7.99 -4.02 0.26
CA ARG A 43 -9.44 -4.01 0.04
C ARG A 43 -10.11 -2.83 0.71
N GLN A 44 -9.73 -2.54 1.96
CA GLN A 44 -10.27 -1.40 2.69
C GLN A 44 -9.88 -0.07 2.05
N ALA A 45 -8.61 0.09 1.65
CA ALA A 45 -8.14 1.30 0.96
C ALA A 45 -8.89 1.52 -0.36
N TYR A 46 -9.04 0.48 -1.18
CA TYR A 46 -9.77 0.54 -2.45
C TYR A 46 -11.25 0.87 -2.25
N HIS A 47 -11.89 0.25 -1.26
CA HIS A 47 -13.29 0.56 -0.92
C HIS A 47 -13.46 2.03 -0.51
N LEU A 48 -12.59 2.54 0.37
CA LEU A 48 -12.62 3.94 0.81
C LEU A 48 -12.34 4.92 -0.33
N ALA A 49 -11.52 4.52 -1.30
CA ALA A 49 -11.25 5.29 -2.52
C ALA A 49 -12.41 5.28 -3.52
N GLY A 50 -13.41 4.41 -3.34
CA GLY A 50 -14.56 4.30 -4.23
C GLY A 50 -14.36 3.33 -5.40
N VAL A 51 -13.41 2.39 -5.28
CA VAL A 51 -13.27 1.27 -6.23
C VAL A 51 -14.47 0.33 -6.08
N GLY A 52 -15.10 -0.01 -7.19
CA GLY A 52 -16.30 -0.83 -7.26
C GLY A 52 -16.89 -0.81 -8.67
N THR A 53 -18.15 -1.17 -8.85
CA THR A 53 -18.81 -1.23 -10.17
C THR A 53 -18.77 0.08 -10.97
N GLY A 54 -18.66 1.23 -10.29
CA GLY A 54 -18.60 2.56 -10.91
C GLY A 54 -17.22 3.21 -10.86
N GLY A 55 -16.16 2.48 -10.48
CA GLY A 55 -14.84 3.05 -10.33
C GLY A 55 -13.70 2.03 -10.43
N ALA A 56 -12.73 2.30 -11.27
CA ALA A 56 -11.62 1.41 -11.55
C ALA A 56 -10.44 1.60 -10.60
N LEU A 57 -9.68 0.51 -10.38
CA LEU A 57 -8.33 0.52 -9.84
C LEU A 57 -7.33 0.59 -11.01
N LEU A 58 -6.41 1.56 -10.98
CA LEU A 58 -5.18 1.53 -11.76
C LEU A 58 -4.12 0.75 -10.98
N ALA A 59 -3.63 -0.36 -11.53
CA ALA A 59 -2.62 -1.20 -10.91
C ALA A 59 -1.40 -1.37 -11.83
N PRO A 60 -0.19 -1.58 -11.28
CA PRO A 60 0.99 -1.77 -12.11
C PRO A 60 0.90 -3.07 -12.91
N SER A 61 1.42 -3.07 -14.14
CA SER A 61 1.46 -4.26 -15.00
C SER A 61 2.30 -5.40 -14.38
N TYR A 62 3.30 -5.09 -13.57
CA TYR A 62 4.00 -6.04 -12.74
C TYR A 62 3.35 -6.09 -11.34
N HIS A 63 2.63 -7.18 -11.06
CA HIS A 63 1.86 -7.32 -9.82
C HIS A 63 1.70 -8.79 -9.42
N CYS A 64 1.33 -9.04 -8.18
CA CYS A 64 0.80 -10.33 -7.75
C CYS A 64 -0.73 -10.25 -7.58
N ARG A 65 -1.39 -11.41 -7.62
CA ARG A 65 -2.85 -11.47 -7.47
C ARG A 65 -3.36 -10.81 -6.19
N THR A 66 -2.59 -10.88 -5.10
CA THR A 66 -2.98 -10.28 -3.82
C THR A 66 -3.10 -8.75 -3.87
N MET A 67 -2.56 -8.11 -4.90
CA MET A 67 -2.67 -6.66 -5.12
C MET A 67 -3.96 -6.29 -5.86
N ILE A 68 -4.45 -7.15 -6.75
CA ILE A 68 -5.61 -6.88 -7.62
C ILE A 68 -6.89 -7.62 -7.16
N ASP A 69 -6.79 -8.84 -6.63
CA ASP A 69 -7.95 -9.61 -6.12
C ASP A 69 -8.83 -8.79 -5.15
N PRO A 70 -8.27 -7.89 -4.28
CA PRO A 70 -9.09 -7.04 -3.43
C PRO A 70 -10.02 -6.08 -4.18
N ALA A 71 -9.62 -5.56 -5.34
CA ALA A 71 -10.47 -4.70 -6.17
C ALA A 71 -11.54 -5.52 -6.89
N LEU A 72 -11.16 -6.70 -7.41
CA LEU A 72 -12.12 -7.62 -8.02
C LEU A 72 -13.19 -8.08 -7.03
N ALA A 73 -12.84 -8.28 -5.74
CA ALA A 73 -13.78 -8.62 -4.68
C ALA A 73 -14.72 -7.45 -4.27
N LEU A 74 -14.51 -6.27 -4.83
CA LEU A 74 -15.39 -5.10 -4.74
C LEU A 74 -16.18 -4.87 -6.05
N ASP A 75 -16.14 -5.83 -6.98
CA ASP A 75 -16.65 -5.70 -8.34
C ASP A 75 -16.03 -4.51 -9.10
N GLY A 76 -14.84 -4.08 -8.69
CA GLY A 76 -14.10 -2.97 -9.29
C GLY A 76 -13.27 -3.44 -10.49
N PRO A 77 -13.42 -2.81 -11.65
CA PRO A 77 -12.53 -3.05 -12.79
C PRO A 77 -11.07 -2.72 -12.43
N VAL A 78 -10.15 -3.55 -12.94
CA VAL A 78 -8.72 -3.33 -12.78
C VAL A 78 -8.12 -3.03 -14.14
N VAL A 79 -7.45 -1.89 -14.24
CA VAL A 79 -6.74 -1.46 -15.45
C VAL A 79 -5.25 -1.43 -15.14
N LEU A 80 -4.48 -2.13 -15.96
CA LEU A 80 -3.03 -2.27 -15.75
C LEU A 80 -2.28 -1.16 -16.48
N TYR A 81 -1.51 -0.37 -15.73
CA TYR A 81 -0.63 0.63 -16.32
C TYR A 81 0.79 0.09 -16.50
N PRO A 82 1.52 0.52 -17.55
CA PRO A 82 2.87 0.06 -17.82
C PRO A 82 3.88 0.63 -16.82
N LEU A 83 4.95 -0.14 -16.60
CA LEU A 83 6.14 0.29 -15.87
C LEU A 83 7.34 0.33 -16.81
N THR A 84 8.33 1.13 -16.46
CA THR A 84 9.65 1.08 -17.10
C THR A 84 10.38 -0.21 -16.72
N PRO A 85 11.50 -0.56 -17.41
CA PRO A 85 12.34 -1.70 -17.00
C PRO A 85 12.86 -1.60 -15.56
N ASP A 86 12.99 -0.38 -15.02
CA ASP A 86 13.42 -0.11 -13.64
C ASP A 86 12.26 -0.12 -12.63
N LEU A 87 11.09 -0.61 -13.05
CA LEU A 87 9.86 -0.68 -12.24
C LEU A 87 9.38 0.70 -11.75
N GLU A 88 9.60 1.71 -12.55
CA GLU A 88 9.07 3.06 -12.32
C GLU A 88 7.80 3.29 -13.13
N VAL A 89 6.97 4.21 -12.67
CA VAL A 89 5.75 4.59 -13.38
C VAL A 89 6.11 5.44 -14.59
N ASP A 90 5.73 4.99 -15.78
CA ASP A 90 5.77 5.84 -16.98
C ASP A 90 4.55 6.77 -16.97
N LEU A 91 4.73 7.98 -16.46
CA LEU A 91 3.64 8.96 -16.33
C LEU A 91 3.02 9.33 -17.67
N ALA A 92 3.80 9.39 -18.75
CA ALA A 92 3.26 9.71 -20.06
C ALA A 92 2.38 8.56 -20.61
N ALA A 93 2.78 7.32 -20.40
CA ALA A 93 1.97 6.16 -20.75
C ALA A 93 0.74 6.03 -19.86
N LEU A 94 0.89 6.30 -18.56
CA LEU A 94 -0.23 6.32 -17.60
C LEU A 94 -1.27 7.39 -17.98
N ASP A 95 -0.83 8.57 -18.38
CA ASP A 95 -1.71 9.65 -18.79
C ASP A 95 -2.49 9.30 -20.06
N ARG A 96 -1.83 8.74 -21.07
CA ARG A 96 -2.51 8.22 -22.27
C ARG A 96 -3.54 7.15 -21.93
N LEU A 97 -3.18 6.21 -21.05
CA LEU A 97 -4.07 5.17 -20.60
C LEU A 97 -5.31 5.76 -19.89
N HIS A 98 -5.09 6.69 -18.97
CA HIS A 98 -6.17 7.35 -18.23
C HIS A 98 -7.17 8.03 -19.16
N HIS A 99 -6.70 8.74 -20.22
CA HIS A 99 -7.58 9.38 -21.19
C HIS A 99 -8.37 8.40 -22.08
N SER A 100 -7.96 7.14 -22.14
CA SER A 100 -8.67 6.08 -22.90
C SER A 100 -9.70 5.32 -22.09
N LEU A 101 -9.89 5.64 -20.82
CA LEU A 101 -10.80 4.90 -19.94
C LEU A 101 -12.25 5.30 -20.17
N ASP A 102 -13.12 4.31 -20.32
CA ASP A 102 -14.58 4.48 -20.36
C ASP A 102 -15.21 4.57 -18.95
N ILE A 103 -14.43 4.24 -17.91
CA ILE A 103 -14.84 4.27 -16.51
C ILE A 103 -13.87 5.12 -15.70
N PRO A 104 -14.37 5.92 -14.73
CA PRO A 104 -13.48 6.75 -13.92
C PRO A 104 -12.52 5.92 -13.07
N ALA A 105 -11.23 6.23 -13.10
CA ALA A 105 -10.27 5.71 -12.14
C ALA A 105 -10.52 6.35 -10.77
N LYS A 106 -10.57 5.52 -9.72
CA LYS A 106 -10.80 5.96 -8.33
C LYS A 106 -9.58 5.81 -7.46
N ALA A 107 -8.78 4.79 -7.72
CA ALA A 107 -7.53 4.55 -7.01
C ALA A 107 -6.41 4.21 -7.98
N LEU A 108 -5.20 4.54 -7.58
CA LEU A 108 -3.97 4.07 -8.21
C LEU A 108 -3.11 3.40 -7.14
N LEU A 109 -2.68 2.16 -7.42
CA LEU A 109 -1.75 1.42 -6.58
C LEU A 109 -0.31 1.66 -7.04
N ALA A 110 0.52 2.25 -6.20
CA ALA A 110 1.96 2.40 -6.42
C ALA A 110 2.75 1.53 -5.44
N THR A 111 3.74 0.78 -5.92
CA THR A 111 4.41 -0.25 -5.13
C THR A 111 5.92 -0.04 -5.08
N HIS A 112 6.49 -0.11 -3.87
CA HIS A 112 7.93 -0.19 -3.65
C HIS A 112 8.41 -1.65 -3.83
N PHE A 113 8.69 -2.02 -5.08
CA PHE A 113 9.08 -3.39 -5.42
C PHE A 113 10.41 -3.78 -4.80
N PHE A 114 10.49 -4.98 -4.24
CA PHE A 114 11.71 -5.62 -3.71
C PHE A 114 12.46 -4.79 -2.65
N GLY A 115 11.78 -3.85 -2.02
CA GLY A 115 12.41 -2.94 -1.07
C GLY A 115 13.16 -1.76 -1.73
N LEU A 116 13.09 -1.63 -3.05
CA LEU A 116 13.60 -0.46 -3.76
C LEU A 116 12.59 0.67 -3.59
N THR A 117 12.96 1.65 -2.79
CA THR A 117 12.11 2.83 -2.56
C THR A 117 12.10 3.73 -3.78
N LYS A 118 10.90 4.19 -4.15
CA LYS A 118 10.67 5.11 -5.27
C LYS A 118 10.16 6.43 -4.76
N ASP A 119 10.50 7.50 -5.45
CA ASP A 119 9.87 8.79 -5.24
C ASP A 119 8.55 8.84 -6.03
N PHE A 120 7.44 8.97 -5.31
CA PHE A 120 6.11 9.08 -5.91
C PHE A 120 5.57 10.52 -5.92
N GLY A 121 6.40 11.54 -5.73
CA GLY A 121 5.96 12.94 -5.66
C GLY A 121 5.23 13.41 -6.90
N GLU A 122 5.79 13.16 -8.10
CA GLU A 122 5.15 13.50 -9.36
C GLU A 122 3.86 12.67 -9.59
N LEU A 123 3.88 11.39 -9.23
CA LEU A 123 2.72 10.51 -9.33
C LEU A 123 1.60 10.97 -8.38
N ALA A 124 1.93 11.39 -7.15
CA ALA A 124 0.96 11.92 -6.20
C ALA A 124 0.30 13.19 -6.72
N SER A 125 1.09 14.09 -7.30
CA SER A 125 0.58 15.31 -7.95
C SER A 125 -0.36 14.97 -9.10
N TRP A 126 0.03 14.03 -9.97
CA TRP A 126 -0.78 13.55 -11.08
C TRP A 126 -2.12 12.95 -10.61
N CYS A 127 -2.10 12.15 -9.54
CA CYS A 127 -3.31 11.58 -8.93
C CYS A 127 -4.21 12.66 -8.34
N HIS A 128 -3.63 13.61 -7.59
CA HIS A 128 -4.37 14.70 -6.95
C HIS A 128 -5.13 15.56 -7.97
N GLU A 129 -4.46 15.97 -9.06
CA GLU A 129 -5.07 16.76 -10.14
C GLU A 129 -6.29 16.08 -10.79
N ARG A 130 -6.36 14.74 -10.72
CA ARG A 130 -7.41 13.91 -11.33
C ARG A 130 -8.42 13.35 -10.34
N ASN A 131 -8.31 13.72 -9.04
CA ASN A 131 -9.12 13.19 -7.96
C ASN A 131 -9.05 11.65 -7.88
N ILE A 132 -7.86 11.10 -8.07
CA ILE A 132 -7.55 9.68 -7.94
C ILE A 132 -6.83 9.47 -6.60
N THR A 133 -7.32 8.56 -5.77
CA THR A 133 -6.68 8.22 -4.49
C THR A 133 -5.40 7.42 -4.73
N LEU A 134 -4.27 7.89 -4.22
CA LEU A 134 -3.01 7.16 -4.29
C LEU A 134 -2.91 6.17 -3.12
N VAL A 135 -2.78 4.89 -3.44
CA VAL A 135 -2.51 3.81 -2.48
C VAL A 135 -1.04 3.40 -2.62
N GLU A 136 -0.25 3.68 -1.60
CA GLU A 136 1.18 3.37 -1.56
C GLU A 136 1.41 2.02 -0.88
N ASP A 137 1.91 1.04 -1.63
CA ASP A 137 2.18 -0.31 -1.11
C ASP A 137 3.64 -0.46 -0.67
N CYS A 138 3.83 -0.43 0.64
CA CYS A 138 5.10 -0.63 1.34
C CYS A 138 5.30 -2.09 1.80
N SER A 139 4.59 -3.05 1.24
CA SER A 139 4.66 -4.46 1.70
C SER A 139 6.03 -5.11 1.53
N HIS A 140 6.93 -4.53 0.74
CA HIS A 140 8.31 -4.98 0.57
C HIS A 140 9.35 -4.05 1.20
N ALA A 141 8.90 -3.00 1.90
CA ALA A 141 9.79 -1.91 2.32
C ALA A 141 9.54 -1.38 3.74
N LEU A 142 8.74 -2.06 4.56
CA LEU A 142 8.21 -1.58 5.85
C LEU A 142 9.25 -0.99 6.82
N PHE A 143 10.49 -1.48 6.80
CA PHE A 143 11.54 -1.07 7.75
C PHE A 143 12.74 -0.40 7.06
N LEU A 144 12.56 0.03 5.83
CA LEU A 144 13.64 0.68 5.07
C LEU A 144 13.71 2.20 5.29
N GLU A 145 13.16 2.71 6.39
CA GLU A 145 13.38 4.09 6.81
C GLU A 145 14.85 4.26 7.21
N THR A 146 15.70 4.32 6.22
CA THR A 146 17.11 4.67 6.35
C THR A 146 17.31 6.12 5.89
N ALA A 147 18.48 6.70 6.17
CA ALA A 147 18.85 7.99 5.60
C ALA A 147 18.79 8.01 4.06
N GLN A 148 18.81 6.82 3.43
CA GLN A 148 18.71 6.64 1.99
C GLN A 148 17.27 6.42 1.47
N ALA A 149 16.29 6.22 2.37
CA ALA A 149 14.89 6.01 2.00
C ALA A 149 13.93 6.90 2.81
N PRO A 150 14.13 8.23 2.80
CA PRO A 150 13.36 9.14 3.66
C PRO A 150 11.91 9.34 3.20
N GLN A 151 11.49 8.70 2.12
CA GLN A 151 10.25 9.00 1.42
C GLN A 151 9.19 7.90 1.50
N LEU A 152 9.48 6.78 2.17
CA LEU A 152 8.57 5.66 2.28
C LEU A 152 7.29 6.06 3.04
N GLY A 153 6.13 5.78 2.46
CA GLY A 153 4.83 6.10 3.04
C GLY A 153 4.46 7.59 3.03
N ARG A 154 5.21 8.44 2.30
CA ARG A 154 5.01 9.90 2.32
C ARG A 154 3.99 10.41 1.32
N PHE A 155 3.73 9.67 0.27
CA PHE A 155 2.98 10.18 -0.87
C PHE A 155 1.54 9.67 -0.92
N GLY A 156 1.29 8.44 -0.46
CA GLY A 156 -0.03 7.83 -0.50
C GLY A 156 -1.05 8.53 0.41
N ASP A 157 -2.28 8.66 -0.07
CA ASP A 157 -3.44 8.98 0.77
C ASP A 157 -3.71 7.83 1.73
N PHE A 158 -3.51 6.60 1.22
CA PHE A 158 -3.45 5.36 1.99
C PHE A 158 -2.09 4.70 1.81
N VAL A 159 -1.53 4.23 2.91
CA VAL A 159 -0.28 3.44 2.91
C VAL A 159 -0.59 2.06 3.46
N VAL A 160 -0.21 1.03 2.70
CA VAL A 160 -0.40 -0.37 3.10
C VAL A 160 0.95 -1.03 3.31
N SER A 161 1.04 -1.84 4.34
CA SER A 161 2.24 -2.63 4.59
C SER A 161 1.93 -4.04 5.09
N SER A 162 2.95 -4.89 5.09
CA SER A 162 2.85 -6.31 5.35
C SER A 162 3.86 -6.75 6.42
N PRO A 163 3.69 -6.35 7.69
CA PRO A 163 4.63 -6.61 8.76
C PRO A 163 5.06 -8.07 8.91
N TYR A 164 4.17 -9.05 8.66
CA TYR A 164 4.49 -10.46 8.75
C TYR A 164 5.60 -10.93 7.79
N LYS A 165 5.92 -10.14 6.76
CA LYS A 165 7.05 -10.44 5.86
C LYS A 165 8.41 -10.12 6.49
N PHE A 166 8.43 -9.34 7.56
CA PHE A 166 9.64 -8.80 8.19
C PHE A 166 9.83 -9.31 9.63
N VAL A 167 8.74 -9.62 10.31
CA VAL A 167 8.79 -10.13 11.68
C VAL A 167 8.09 -11.50 11.75
N PRO A 168 8.53 -12.40 12.64
CA PRO A 168 7.92 -13.72 12.83
C PRO A 168 6.55 -13.56 13.51
N SER A 169 5.54 -13.21 12.74
CA SER A 169 4.16 -13.08 13.17
C SER A 169 3.25 -13.93 12.28
N PRO A 170 2.24 -14.61 12.82
CA PRO A 170 1.28 -15.38 12.02
C PRO A 170 0.43 -14.47 11.13
N ASP A 171 0.24 -13.23 11.55
CA ASP A 171 -0.59 -12.22 10.90
C ASP A 171 0.14 -10.88 10.78
N GLY A 172 -0.32 -10.03 9.89
CA GLY A 172 0.18 -8.68 9.78
C GLY A 172 -0.18 -8.04 8.44
N GLY A 173 -1.17 -7.17 8.49
CA GLY A 173 -1.50 -6.19 7.48
C GLY A 173 -1.72 -4.85 8.19
N LEU A 174 -1.22 -3.78 7.64
CA LEU A 174 -1.38 -2.44 8.18
C LEU A 174 -1.93 -1.53 7.09
N LEU A 175 -2.93 -0.75 7.44
CA LEU A 175 -3.41 0.39 6.66
C LEU A 175 -3.21 1.65 7.49
N TRP A 176 -2.56 2.62 6.92
CA TRP A 176 -2.50 3.98 7.43
C TRP A 176 -3.22 4.92 6.45
N ALA A 177 -4.02 5.85 6.99
CA ALA A 177 -4.67 6.90 6.22
C ALA A 177 -4.14 8.27 6.66
N ARG A 178 -3.74 9.09 5.72
CA ARG A 178 -3.23 10.44 5.97
C ARG A 178 -4.29 11.32 6.61
N CYS A 179 -5.52 11.30 6.10
CA CYS A 179 -6.67 11.97 6.71
C CYS A 179 -7.40 11.01 7.66
N GLY A 180 -7.37 11.29 8.98
CA GLY A 180 -7.97 10.42 9.99
C GLY A 180 -9.47 10.17 9.82
N GLU A 181 -10.21 11.11 9.24
CA GLU A 181 -11.66 11.00 8.97
C GLU A 181 -12.01 9.90 7.96
N ALA A 182 -11.11 9.60 7.01
CA ALA A 182 -11.34 8.57 6.00
C ALA A 182 -11.47 7.15 6.58
N MET A 183 -11.04 6.92 7.81
CA MET A 183 -11.08 5.60 8.46
C MET A 183 -12.33 5.36 9.30
N THR A 184 -13.16 6.36 9.52
CA THR A 184 -14.38 6.27 10.31
C THR A 184 -15.60 5.80 9.51
N ALA A 185 -15.52 5.79 8.18
CA ALA A 185 -16.54 5.21 7.33
C ALA A 185 -16.65 3.70 7.59
N THR A 186 -17.75 3.35 8.21
CA THR A 186 -18.10 2.10 8.87
C THR A 186 -18.13 0.90 7.94
N ALA A 187 -17.79 -0.23 8.54
CA ALA A 187 -18.05 -1.59 8.08
C ALA A 187 -19.52 -1.84 7.71
#